data_7d5bda10c8c80909c6ec7beae983274c
#
_entry.id   7d5bda10c8c80909c6ec7beae983274c
#
_cell.length_a   1.000
_cell.length_b   1.000
_cell.length_c   1.000
_cell.angle_alpha   90.00
_cell.angle_beta   90.00
_cell.angle_gamma   90.00
#
_symmetry.space_group_name_H-M   'P 1'
#
loop_
_entity.id
_entity.type
_entity.pdbx_description
1 polymer ?
#
loop_
_entity_poly.entity_id
_entity_poly.type
_entity_poly.pdbx_seq_one_letter_code
_entity_poly.pdbx_strand_id
1 'polypeptide(L)'
;MILGGGSPKNFYLQGQPTLWEVYGIPKGGNDYFIQITTDQVVWGGLSGATPAEAVSWGKVNPGVLPDTVVAYCDSTIAFPLFCEYVVGSPHGRRARKELVHKRDELVAALKREARAATRDHPAPAEATDTMPDLERHR
;
A
#
# COMPACT_ATOMS: atom_id res chain seq x y z
N MET A 1 2.20 -6.60 -6.48
CA MET A 1 3.54 -6.78 -7.04
C MET A 1 4.05 -5.44 -7.55
N ILE A 2 5.35 -5.16 -7.37
CA ILE A 2 6.02 -3.91 -7.69
C ILE A 2 7.15 -4.22 -8.67
N LEU A 3 7.19 -3.51 -9.78
CA LEU A 3 8.29 -3.55 -10.74
C LEU A 3 9.07 -2.24 -10.63
N GLY A 4 10.35 -2.32 -10.24
CA GLY A 4 11.14 -1.18 -9.85
C GLY A 4 10.76 -0.71 -8.44
N GLY A 5 10.16 0.48 -8.31
CA GLY A 5 9.78 1.05 -7.01
C GLY A 5 9.64 2.57 -7.10
N GLY A 6 10.17 3.28 -6.10
CA GLY A 6 10.16 4.73 -6.04
C GLY A 6 8.82 5.32 -5.59
N SER A 7 8.46 6.49 -6.13
CA SER A 7 7.27 7.22 -5.74
C SER A 7 5.97 6.42 -5.92
N PRO A 8 5.71 5.72 -7.03
CA PRO A 8 4.49 4.93 -7.19
C PRO A 8 4.32 3.86 -6.12
N LYS A 9 5.41 3.16 -5.76
CA LYS A 9 5.42 2.19 -4.65
C LYS A 9 5.04 2.87 -3.33
N ASN A 10 5.68 4.00 -3.03
CA ASN A 10 5.44 4.71 -1.78
C ASN A 10 3.99 5.21 -1.69
N PHE A 11 3.45 5.81 -2.74
CA PHE A 11 2.06 6.27 -2.80
C PHE A 11 1.07 5.12 -2.59
N TYR A 12 1.29 3.98 -3.22
CA TYR A 12 0.42 2.82 -3.03
C TYR A 12 0.42 2.34 -1.58
N LEU A 13 1.62 2.19 -1.00
CA LEU A 13 1.76 1.73 0.38
C LEU A 13 1.24 2.75 1.41
N GLN A 14 1.23 4.03 1.07
CA GLN A 14 0.72 5.11 1.93
C GLN A 14 -0.79 4.99 2.19
N GLY A 15 -1.52 4.22 1.39
CA GLY A 15 -2.92 3.89 1.65
C GLY A 15 -3.16 3.30 3.04
N GLN A 16 -2.22 2.54 3.59
CA GLN A 16 -2.37 1.93 4.91
C GLN A 16 -2.29 2.94 6.05
N PRO A 17 -1.24 3.78 6.17
CA PRO A 17 -1.23 4.88 7.13
C PRO A 17 -2.45 5.81 6.99
N THR A 18 -2.90 6.08 5.76
CA THR A 18 -4.09 6.88 5.52
C THR A 18 -5.34 6.28 6.17
N LEU A 19 -5.50 4.95 6.15
CA LEU A 19 -6.62 4.29 6.83
C LEU A 19 -6.60 4.56 8.34
N TRP A 20 -5.43 4.58 8.97
CA TRP A 20 -5.34 4.80 10.42
C TRP A 20 -5.47 6.27 10.80
N GLU A 21 -4.67 7.13 10.15
CA GLU A 21 -4.49 8.52 10.55
C GLU A 21 -5.66 9.38 10.09
N VAL A 22 -6.17 9.14 8.87
CA VAL A 22 -7.23 9.98 8.28
C VAL A 22 -8.61 9.40 8.53
N TYR A 23 -8.77 8.07 8.42
CA TYR A 23 -10.07 7.43 8.52
C TYR A 23 -10.31 6.74 9.87
N GLY A 24 -9.32 6.68 10.75
CA GLY A 24 -9.43 6.05 12.07
C GLY A 24 -9.69 4.53 12.01
N ILE A 25 -9.36 3.87 10.89
CA ILE A 25 -9.60 2.44 10.69
C ILE A 25 -8.34 1.65 11.06
N PRO A 26 -8.28 0.97 12.22
CA PRO A 26 -7.08 0.31 12.71
C PRO A 26 -6.84 -1.05 12.02
N LYS A 27 -6.69 -1.05 10.70
CA LYS A 27 -6.36 -2.27 9.93
C LYS A 27 -4.87 -2.27 9.60
N GLY A 28 -4.22 -3.42 9.86
CA GLY A 28 -2.78 -3.54 9.81
C GLY A 28 -2.23 -3.84 8.43
N GLY A 29 -1.68 -2.92 7.68
CA GLY A 29 -0.75 -3.09 6.58
C GLY A 29 -1.18 -3.97 5.39
N ASN A 30 -0.34 -4.00 4.36
CA ASN A 30 -0.55 -4.89 3.21
C ASN A 30 -0.22 -6.33 3.56
N ASP A 31 -1.03 -7.28 3.07
CA ASP A 31 -0.89 -8.71 3.35
C ASP A 31 0.18 -9.40 2.47
N TYR A 32 0.50 -8.81 1.33
CA TYR A 32 1.46 -9.39 0.39
C TYR A 32 2.35 -8.32 -0.20
N PHE A 33 3.64 -8.64 -0.30
CA PHE A 33 4.63 -7.75 -0.88
C PHE A 33 5.58 -8.53 -1.76
N ILE A 34 5.54 -8.29 -3.07
CA ILE A 34 6.50 -8.81 -4.04
C ILE A 34 7.08 -7.63 -4.81
N GLN A 35 8.39 -7.49 -4.80
CA GLN A 35 9.09 -6.45 -5.55
C GLN A 35 10.23 -7.03 -6.35
N ILE A 36 10.35 -6.59 -7.61
CA ILE A 36 11.50 -6.87 -8.47
C ILE A 36 12.19 -5.53 -8.71
N THR A 37 13.45 -5.39 -8.30
CA THR A 37 14.19 -4.13 -8.38
C THR A 37 15.71 -4.38 -8.47
N THR A 38 16.41 -3.51 -9.17
CA THR A 38 17.88 -3.46 -9.15
C THR A 38 18.40 -2.54 -8.04
N ASP A 39 17.52 -1.75 -7.43
CA ASP A 39 17.88 -0.79 -6.40
C ASP A 39 18.19 -1.48 -5.07
N GLN A 40 19.16 -0.95 -4.33
CA GLN A 40 19.63 -1.52 -3.08
C GLN A 40 19.38 -0.57 -1.92
N VAL A 41 19.24 -1.14 -0.72
CA VAL A 41 18.98 -0.40 0.53
C VAL A 41 20.04 0.67 0.80
N VAL A 42 21.30 0.37 0.49
CA VAL A 42 22.44 1.24 0.77
C VAL A 42 22.41 2.58 0.03
N TRP A 43 21.64 2.69 -1.03
CA TRP A 43 21.51 3.94 -1.79
C TRP A 43 20.45 4.89 -1.22
N GLY A 44 19.65 4.43 -0.25
CA GLY A 44 18.67 5.26 0.47
C GLY A 44 17.47 5.70 -0.35
N GLY A 45 17.31 5.21 -1.59
CA GLY A 45 16.16 5.53 -2.44
C GLY A 45 14.89 4.79 -2.02
N LEU A 46 13.72 5.33 -2.38
CA LEU A 46 12.41 4.70 -2.10
C LEU A 46 12.28 3.32 -2.71
N SER A 47 12.93 3.07 -3.85
CA SER A 47 12.92 1.76 -4.52
C SER A 47 13.62 0.69 -3.68
N GLY A 48 14.67 1.05 -2.95
CA GLY A 48 15.46 0.14 -2.12
C GLY A 48 14.86 -0.12 -0.73
N ALA A 49 13.84 0.63 -0.30
CA ALA A 49 13.20 0.43 1.00
C ALA A 49 12.61 -0.98 1.13
N THR A 50 12.96 -1.69 2.20
CA THR A 50 12.57 -3.09 2.42
C THR A 50 11.16 -3.25 2.98
N PRO A 51 10.56 -4.45 2.88
CA PRO A 51 9.31 -4.75 3.59
C PRO A 51 9.43 -4.58 5.11
N ALA A 52 10.57 -4.94 5.71
CA ALA A 52 10.82 -4.77 7.15
C ALA A 52 10.81 -3.29 7.55
N GLU A 53 11.42 -2.42 6.75
CA GLU A 53 11.32 -0.96 6.93
C GLU A 53 9.89 -0.48 6.77
N ALA A 54 9.15 -0.99 5.78
CA ALA A 54 7.76 -0.63 5.56
C ALA A 54 6.84 -1.04 6.72
N VAL A 55 7.18 -2.06 7.50
CA VAL A 55 6.48 -2.42 8.75
C VAL A 55 6.60 -1.31 9.79
N SER A 56 7.79 -0.70 9.95
CA SER A 56 8.00 0.39 10.92
C SER A 56 7.16 1.63 10.62
N TRP A 57 6.73 1.78 9.37
CA TRP A 57 5.83 2.85 8.91
C TRP A 57 4.35 2.42 8.84
N GLY A 58 4.02 1.23 9.33
CA GLY A 58 2.66 0.70 9.28
C GLY A 58 2.14 0.36 7.87
N LYS A 59 3.01 0.27 6.88
CA LYS A 59 2.66 0.03 5.47
C LYS A 59 2.48 -1.45 5.14
N VAL A 60 3.14 -2.33 5.89
CA VAL A 60 3.10 -3.78 5.75
C VAL A 60 2.78 -4.41 7.10
N ASN A 61 1.92 -5.43 7.10
CA ASN A 61 1.58 -6.15 8.32
C ASN A 61 2.81 -6.96 8.82
N PRO A 62 3.22 -6.80 10.08
CA PRO A 62 4.36 -7.54 10.62
C PRO A 62 4.22 -9.06 10.51
N GLY A 63 3.00 -9.57 10.67
CA GLY A 63 2.72 -11.01 10.63
C GLY A 63 2.93 -11.65 9.26
N VAL A 64 3.00 -10.87 8.17
CA VAL A 64 3.18 -11.38 6.81
C VAL A 64 4.59 -11.14 6.26
N LEU A 65 5.54 -10.67 7.07
CA LEU A 65 6.93 -10.53 6.63
C LEU A 65 7.51 -11.79 5.98
N PRO A 66 7.25 -13.01 6.48
CA PRO A 66 7.71 -14.23 5.82
C PRO A 66 7.18 -14.43 4.40
N ASP A 67 6.03 -13.85 4.07
CA ASP A 67 5.38 -13.93 2.76
C ASP A 67 5.77 -12.76 1.84
N THR A 68 6.76 -11.96 2.24
CA THR A 68 7.29 -10.87 1.44
C THR A 68 8.51 -11.30 0.64
N VAL A 69 8.64 -10.81 -0.59
CA VAL A 69 9.78 -11.12 -1.47
C VAL A 69 10.31 -9.85 -2.12
N VAL A 70 11.62 -9.66 -2.05
CA VAL A 70 12.35 -8.68 -2.87
C VAL A 70 13.35 -9.44 -3.73
N ALA A 71 13.16 -9.43 -5.04
CA ALA A 71 14.08 -9.99 -6.00
C ALA A 71 14.97 -8.87 -6.56
N TYR A 72 16.27 -8.95 -6.26
CA TYR A 72 17.27 -8.02 -6.78
C TYR A 72 17.70 -8.44 -8.18
N CYS A 73 16.92 -8.01 -9.14
CA CYS A 73 17.12 -8.35 -10.57
C CYS A 73 16.46 -7.28 -11.44
N ASP A 74 16.96 -7.15 -12.69
CA ASP A 74 16.26 -6.36 -13.68
C ASP A 74 14.90 -6.98 -14.02
N SER A 75 13.85 -6.13 -14.07
CA SER A 75 12.49 -6.59 -14.32
C SER A 75 12.31 -7.21 -15.70
N THR A 76 13.13 -6.84 -16.69
CA THR A 76 13.10 -7.44 -18.03
C THR A 76 13.56 -8.89 -18.04
N ILE A 77 14.28 -9.32 -17.02
CA ILE A 77 14.72 -10.71 -16.82
C ILE A 77 13.74 -11.45 -15.91
N ALA A 78 13.49 -10.92 -14.70
CA ALA A 78 12.73 -11.65 -13.69
C ALA A 78 11.22 -11.67 -13.97
N PHE A 79 10.65 -10.61 -14.54
CA PHE A 79 9.21 -10.54 -14.73
C PHE A 79 8.67 -11.51 -15.79
N PRO A 80 9.29 -11.70 -16.97
CA PRO A 80 8.86 -12.72 -17.91
C PRO A 80 8.90 -14.13 -17.32
N LEU A 81 9.94 -14.49 -16.56
CA LEU A 81 10.03 -15.78 -15.88
C LEU A 81 8.92 -15.98 -14.85
N PHE A 82 8.62 -14.93 -14.09
CA PHE A 82 7.51 -14.95 -13.15
C PHE A 82 6.15 -15.14 -13.86
N CYS A 83 5.93 -14.44 -14.97
CA CYS A 83 4.71 -14.58 -15.77
C CYS A 83 4.55 -16.00 -16.32
N GLU A 84 5.63 -16.56 -16.86
CA GLU A 84 5.63 -17.93 -17.39
C GLU A 84 5.30 -18.95 -16.29
N TYR A 85 5.92 -18.81 -15.12
CA TYR A 85 5.61 -19.65 -13.96
C TYR A 85 4.14 -19.53 -13.56
N VAL A 86 3.59 -18.32 -13.47
CA VAL A 86 2.19 -18.12 -13.07
C VAL A 86 1.22 -18.72 -14.10
N VAL A 87 1.47 -18.50 -15.38
CA VAL A 87 0.61 -19.03 -16.47
C VAL A 87 0.69 -20.54 -16.55
N GLY A 88 1.89 -21.11 -16.43
CA GLY A 88 2.12 -22.56 -16.50
C GLY A 88 1.71 -23.34 -15.26
N SER A 89 1.56 -22.67 -14.13
CA SER A 89 1.24 -23.30 -12.84
C SER A 89 -0.27 -23.43 -12.58
N PRO A 90 -0.67 -24.36 -11.68
CA PRO A 90 -2.07 -24.40 -11.20
C PRO A 90 -2.55 -23.10 -10.57
N HIS A 91 -1.65 -22.25 -10.09
CA HIS A 91 -1.98 -20.95 -9.49
C HIS A 91 -2.59 -19.98 -10.50
N GLY A 92 -2.12 -19.99 -11.75
CA GLY A 92 -2.69 -19.16 -12.83
C GLY A 92 -4.12 -19.52 -13.22
N ARG A 93 -4.58 -20.72 -12.85
CA ARG A 93 -5.95 -21.21 -13.11
C ARG A 93 -6.95 -20.86 -12.00
N ARG A 94 -6.51 -20.23 -10.92
CA ARG A 94 -7.41 -19.81 -9.83
C ARG A 94 -8.37 -18.73 -10.30
N ALA A 95 -9.58 -18.72 -9.71
CA ALA A 95 -10.55 -17.67 -9.96
C ALA A 95 -9.94 -16.29 -9.63
N ARG A 96 -10.11 -15.35 -10.54
CA ARG A 96 -9.66 -13.98 -10.37
C ARG A 96 -10.49 -13.28 -9.30
N LYS A 97 -9.87 -12.43 -8.49
CA LYS A 97 -10.58 -11.63 -7.47
C LYS A 97 -11.49 -10.55 -8.07
N GLU A 98 -11.26 -10.16 -9.33
CA GLU A 98 -12.05 -9.18 -10.09
C GLU A 98 -12.35 -7.88 -9.30
N LEU A 99 -11.35 -7.37 -8.60
CA LEU A 99 -11.49 -6.23 -7.69
C LEU A 99 -12.04 -4.97 -8.37
N VAL A 100 -11.77 -4.81 -9.67
CA VAL A 100 -12.28 -3.66 -10.45
C VAL A 100 -13.80 -3.67 -10.50
N HIS A 101 -14.41 -4.84 -10.69
CA HIS A 101 -15.87 -4.99 -10.72
C HIS A 101 -16.51 -4.81 -9.34
N LYS A 102 -15.73 -4.98 -8.27
CA LYS A 102 -16.16 -4.78 -6.86
C LYS A 102 -15.86 -3.38 -6.34
N ARG A 103 -15.36 -2.48 -7.18
CA ARG A 103 -14.92 -1.14 -6.75
C ARG A 103 -15.98 -0.41 -5.95
N ASP A 104 -17.21 -0.33 -6.43
CA ASP A 104 -18.26 0.45 -5.77
C ASP A 104 -18.70 -0.17 -4.44
N GLU A 105 -18.73 -1.50 -4.38
CA GLU A 105 -18.97 -2.25 -3.14
C GLU A 105 -17.87 -1.96 -2.11
N LEU A 106 -16.59 -2.05 -2.51
CA LEU A 106 -15.44 -1.80 -1.65
C LEU A 106 -15.40 -0.35 -1.15
N VAL A 107 -15.69 0.62 -2.03
CA VAL A 107 -15.77 2.04 -1.64
C VAL A 107 -16.93 2.29 -0.67
N ALA A 108 -18.08 1.65 -0.87
CA ALA A 108 -19.19 1.75 0.06
C ALA A 108 -18.86 1.14 1.42
N ALA A 109 -18.14 0.01 1.45
CA ALA A 109 -17.66 -0.60 2.69
C ALA A 109 -16.70 0.32 3.43
N LEU A 110 -15.69 0.88 2.73
CA LEU A 110 -14.76 1.84 3.31
C LEU A 110 -15.47 3.05 3.93
N LYS A 111 -16.44 3.64 3.22
CA LYS A 111 -17.21 4.78 3.74
C LYS A 111 -18.02 4.43 5.00
N ARG A 112 -18.55 3.21 5.09
CA ARG A 112 -19.25 2.74 6.29
C ARG A 112 -18.30 2.60 7.47
N GLU A 113 -17.15 1.97 7.26
CA GLU A 113 -16.13 1.78 8.30
C GLU A 113 -15.58 3.12 8.80
N ALA A 114 -15.27 4.05 7.90
CA ALA A 114 -14.80 5.38 8.27
C ALA A 114 -15.83 6.16 9.10
N ARG A 115 -17.11 6.09 8.76
CA ARG A 115 -18.19 6.72 9.55
C ARG A 115 -18.35 6.08 10.93
N ALA A 116 -18.16 4.77 11.05
CA ALA A 116 -18.19 4.09 12.34
C ALA A 116 -17.01 4.54 13.22
N ALA A 117 -15.78 4.53 12.66
CA ALA A 117 -14.58 4.97 13.36
C ALA A 117 -14.68 6.43 13.85
N THR A 118 -15.24 7.34 13.04
CA THR A 118 -15.43 8.74 13.42
C THR A 118 -16.43 8.90 14.56
N ARG A 119 -17.42 8.03 14.69
CA ARG A 119 -18.38 8.05 15.84
C ARG A 119 -17.72 7.61 17.14
N ASP A 120 -16.82 6.63 17.05
CA ASP A 120 -16.12 6.09 18.23
C ASP A 120 -14.98 7.01 18.70
N HIS A 121 -14.42 7.82 17.80
CA HIS A 121 -13.40 8.82 18.08
C HIS A 121 -13.76 10.16 17.41
N PRO A 122 -14.68 10.94 17.99
CA PRO A 122 -14.98 12.26 17.45
C PRO A 122 -13.72 13.13 17.50
N ALA A 123 -13.39 13.80 16.38
CA ALA A 123 -12.31 14.76 16.34
C ALA A 123 -12.52 15.82 17.43
N PRO A 124 -11.45 16.27 18.11
CA PRO A 124 -11.58 17.34 19.08
C PRO A 124 -12.18 18.57 18.40
N ALA A 125 -13.12 19.23 19.08
CA ALA A 125 -13.97 20.30 18.55
C ALA A 125 -13.20 21.58 18.08
N GLU A 126 -11.88 21.61 18.28
CA GLU A 126 -11.04 22.79 18.01
C GLU A 126 -10.27 22.74 16.66
N ALA A 127 -10.42 21.69 15.86
CA ALA A 127 -9.66 21.57 14.60
C ALA A 127 -10.31 22.26 13.38
N THR A 128 -11.39 23.00 13.57
CA THR A 128 -12.17 23.56 12.44
C THR A 128 -11.85 25.00 12.07
N ASP A 129 -10.88 25.67 12.72
CA ASP A 129 -10.71 27.11 12.45
C ASP A 129 -9.25 27.60 12.44
N THR A 130 -8.37 26.99 11.65
CA THR A 130 -7.14 27.65 11.21
C THR A 130 -6.63 27.05 9.90
N MET A 131 -7.37 27.20 8.83
CA MET A 131 -6.71 27.25 7.51
C MET A 131 -6.11 28.65 7.37
N PRO A 132 -4.77 28.79 7.26
CA PRO A 132 -4.18 30.09 6.98
C PRO A 132 -4.65 30.56 5.61
N ASP A 133 -5.17 31.78 5.58
CA ASP A 133 -5.60 32.50 4.38
C ASP A 133 -4.41 32.67 3.42
N LEU A 134 -4.30 31.78 2.44
CA LEU A 134 -3.24 31.78 1.42
C LEU A 134 -3.45 32.82 0.32
N GLU A 135 -4.47 33.70 0.43
CA GLU A 135 -4.77 34.68 -0.61
C GLU A 135 -4.14 36.07 -0.40
N ARG A 136 -3.32 36.31 0.64
CA ARG A 136 -2.81 37.66 0.93
C ARG A 136 -1.48 38.03 0.28
N HIS A 137 -0.94 37.24 -0.62
CA HIS A 137 0.30 37.62 -1.34
C HIS A 137 0.12 37.43 -2.86
N ARG A 138 -0.66 38.30 -3.48
CA ARG A 138 -0.53 38.71 -4.87
C ARG A 138 -0.25 40.19 -4.95
#